data_94c41a9efdbf4111ddc4168c02707811
#
_entry.id   94c41a9efdbf4111ddc4168c02707811
#
_cell.length_a   1.000
_cell.length_b   1.000
_cell.length_c   1.000
_cell.angle_alpha   90.00
_cell.angle_beta   90.00
_cell.angle_gamma   90.00
#
_symmetry.space_group_name_H-M   'P 1'
#
loop_
_entity.id
_entity.type
_entity.pdbx_description
1 polymer ?
#
loop_
_entity_poly.entity_id
_entity_poly.type
_entity_poly.pdbx_seq_one_letter_code
_entity_poly.pdbx_strand_id
1 'polypeptide(L)' 'MTAREIERDMKTFVDGASFMSPGQLAKYLGQKNVTRVRNRYMVDAFKLEGTKKYFIPDLAKALYAAGEW' A
#
# COMPACT_ATOMS: atom_id res chain seq x y z
N MET A 1 9.17 -7.16 -10.28
CA MET A 1 8.36 -7.88 -9.27
C MET A 1 6.94 -8.04 -9.75
N THR A 2 6.28 -9.12 -9.37
CA THR A 2 4.84 -9.29 -9.60
C THR A 2 4.05 -8.64 -8.48
N ALA A 3 2.75 -8.43 -8.70
CA ALA A 3 1.88 -7.88 -7.64
C ALA A 3 1.90 -8.77 -6.39
N ARG A 4 1.96 -10.09 -6.57
CA ARG A 4 2.03 -11.04 -5.46
C ARG A 4 3.32 -10.88 -4.64
N GLU A 5 4.43 -10.65 -5.32
CA GLU A 5 5.71 -10.42 -4.63
C GLU A 5 5.71 -9.09 -3.86
N ILE A 6 5.11 -8.06 -4.45
CA ILE A 6 4.95 -6.76 -3.79
C ILE A 6 4.08 -6.92 -2.54
N GLU A 7 2.98 -7.65 -2.66
CA GLU A 7 2.08 -7.92 -1.54
C GLU A 7 2.82 -8.60 -0.39
N ARG A 8 3.60 -9.62 -0.70
CA ARG A 8 4.38 -10.35 0.31
C ARG A 8 5.40 -9.45 0.99
N ASP A 9 6.08 -8.63 0.21
CA ASP A 9 7.07 -7.69 0.73
C ASP A 9 6.43 -6.66 1.66
N MET A 10 5.27 -6.12 1.26
CA MET A 10 4.53 -5.17 2.06
C MET A 10 4.06 -5.79 3.37
N LYS A 11 3.58 -7.04 3.34
CA LYS A 11 3.17 -7.74 4.56
C LYS A 11 4.33 -7.92 5.53
N THR A 12 5.50 -8.23 5.01
CA THR A 12 6.70 -8.34 5.83
C THR A 12 7.02 -7.00 6.49
N PHE A 13 6.86 -5.91 5.75
CA PHE A 13 7.11 -4.56 6.26
C PHE A 13 6.19 -4.21 7.45
N VAL A 14 4.98 -4.72 7.47
CA VAL A 14 3.99 -4.45 8.53
C VAL A 14 3.77 -5.66 9.45
N ASP A 15 4.78 -6.50 9.59
CA ASP A 15 4.78 -7.66 10.50
C ASP A 15 3.63 -8.63 10.26
N GLY A 16 3.29 -8.86 9.00
CA GLY A 16 2.29 -9.86 8.61
C GLY A 16 0.86 -9.35 8.59
N ALA A 17 0.62 -8.07 8.86
CA ALA A 17 -0.72 -7.50 8.79
C ALA A 17 -1.22 -7.50 7.34
N SER A 18 -2.53 -7.52 7.16
CA SER A 18 -3.15 -7.49 5.83
C SER A 18 -3.55 -6.10 5.38
N PHE A 19 -3.39 -5.10 6.24
CA PHE A 19 -3.77 -3.72 5.97
C PHE A 19 -2.62 -2.77 6.30
N MET A 20 -2.61 -1.63 5.63
CA MET A 20 -1.55 -0.64 5.76
C MET A 20 -2.16 0.76 5.72
N SER A 21 -1.68 1.65 6.60
CA SER A 21 -2.12 3.05 6.60
C SER A 21 -1.37 3.85 5.52
N PRO A 22 -1.90 5.03 5.13
CA PRO A 22 -1.18 5.89 4.20
C PRO A 22 0.22 6.26 4.68
N GLY A 23 0.38 6.48 5.99
CA GLY A 23 1.69 6.77 6.57
C GLY A 23 2.65 5.60 6.43
N GLN A 24 2.17 4.38 6.65
CA GLN A 24 2.98 3.18 6.48
C GLN A 24 3.37 2.98 5.02
N LEU A 25 2.43 3.21 4.09
CA LEU A 25 2.73 3.07 2.66
C LEU A 25 3.78 4.10 2.22
N ALA A 26 3.65 5.35 2.67
CA ALA A 26 4.64 6.38 2.37
C ALA A 26 6.02 5.98 2.88
N LYS A 27 6.08 5.44 4.08
CA LYS A 27 7.33 4.97 4.67
C LYS A 27 7.91 3.81 3.89
N TYR A 28 7.07 2.87 3.48
CA TYR A 28 7.46 1.72 2.67
C TYR A 28 8.08 2.18 1.33
N LEU A 29 7.50 3.21 0.71
CA LEU A 29 7.98 3.74 -0.56
C LEU A 29 9.12 4.76 -0.40
N GLY A 30 9.44 5.15 0.83
CA GLY A 30 10.46 6.17 1.06
C GLY A 30 10.01 7.57 0.69
N GLN A 31 8.69 7.82 0.68
CA GLN A 31 8.11 9.11 0.34
C GLN A 31 7.74 9.88 1.60
N LYS A 32 7.86 11.20 1.54
CA LYS A 32 7.53 12.06 2.68
C LYS A 32 6.10 12.58 2.64
N ASN A 33 5.54 12.74 1.45
CA ASN A 33 4.21 13.31 1.28
C ASN A 33 3.14 12.23 1.34
N VAL A 34 2.57 12.02 2.52
CA VAL A 34 1.57 10.99 2.77
C VAL A 34 0.30 11.20 1.94
N THR A 35 -0.15 12.46 1.83
CA THR A 35 -1.37 12.79 1.08
C THR A 35 -1.22 12.43 -0.40
N ARG A 36 -0.06 12.70 -0.97
CA ARG A 36 0.23 12.40 -2.37
C ARG A 36 0.22 10.88 -2.60
N VAL A 37 0.83 10.13 -1.69
CA VAL A 37 0.88 8.66 -1.76
C VAL A 37 -0.53 8.10 -1.69
N ARG A 38 -1.35 8.58 -0.76
CA ARG A 38 -2.73 8.13 -0.62
C ARG A 38 -3.52 8.40 -1.90
N ASN A 39 -3.41 9.59 -2.45
CA ASN A 39 -4.17 9.98 -3.64
C ASN A 39 -3.73 9.21 -4.88
N ARG A 40 -2.47 8.78 -4.94
CA ARG A 40 -1.94 8.07 -6.09
C ARG A 40 -2.23 6.57 -6.07
N TYR A 41 -2.12 5.92 -4.91
CA TYR A 41 -2.17 4.45 -4.83
C TYR A 41 -3.34 3.88 -4.06
N MET A 42 -4.00 4.67 -3.23
CA MET A 42 -5.02 4.14 -2.32
C MET A 42 -6.45 4.48 -2.71
N VAL A 43 -6.65 5.18 -3.83
CA VAL A 43 -7.99 5.66 -4.25
C VAL A 43 -8.96 4.49 -4.47
N ASP A 44 -8.51 3.45 -5.16
CA ASP A 44 -9.36 2.30 -5.50
C ASP A 44 -9.16 1.10 -4.57
N ALA A 45 -8.35 1.25 -3.53
CA ALA A 45 -8.10 0.16 -2.60
C ALA A 45 -9.23 0.05 -1.57
N PHE A 46 -9.53 -1.18 -1.17
CA PHE A 46 -10.50 -1.40 -0.12
C PHE A 46 -9.99 -0.79 1.18
N LYS A 47 -10.82 0.03 1.81
CA LYS A 47 -10.50 0.67 3.08
C LYS A 47 -11.29 -0.03 4.18
N LEU A 48 -10.61 -0.43 5.24
CA LEU A 48 -11.27 -1.05 6.38
C LEU A 48 -12.11 0.00 7.10
N GLU A 49 -13.41 -0.28 7.23
CA GLU A 49 -14.36 0.67 7.79
C GLU A 49 -13.97 1.09 9.21
N GLY A 50 -14.09 2.38 9.48
CA GLY A 50 -13.76 2.94 10.79
C GLY A 50 -12.27 3.14 11.03
N THR A 51 -11.44 2.91 10.03
CA THR A 51 -9.98 3.07 10.16
C THR A 51 -9.42 3.82 8.95
N LYS A 52 -8.12 4.13 9.00
CA LYS A 52 -7.39 4.67 7.86
C LYS A 52 -6.47 3.60 7.29
N LYS A 53 -6.92 2.34 7.29
CA LYS A 53 -6.12 1.21 6.81
C LYS A 53 -6.71 0.66 5.54
N TYR A 54 -5.83 0.37 4.57
CA TYR A 54 -6.19 -0.09 3.24
C TYR A 54 -5.64 -1.49 2.99
N PHE A 55 -6.38 -2.26 2.21
CA PHE A 55 -6.08 -3.67 1.95
C PHE A 55 -4.80 -3.82 1.12
N ILE A 56 -3.82 -4.52 1.68
CA ILE A 56 -2.50 -4.67 1.04
C ILE A 56 -2.55 -5.29 -0.36
N PRO A 57 -3.32 -6.35 -0.64
CA PRO A 57 -3.40 -6.89 -1.99
C PRO A 57 -3.81 -5.84 -3.03
N ASP A 58 -4.73 -4.94 -2.68
CA ASP A 58 -5.15 -3.88 -3.59
C ASP A 58 -4.03 -2.85 -3.80
N LEU A 59 -3.29 -2.54 -2.74
CA LEU A 59 -2.16 -1.62 -2.83
C LEU A 59 -1.05 -2.20 -3.69
N ALA A 60 -0.79 -3.48 -3.56
CA ALA A 60 0.22 -4.17 -4.37
C ALA A 60 -0.14 -4.10 -5.86
N LYS A 61 -1.42 -4.30 -6.18
CA LYS A 61 -1.89 -4.19 -7.57
C LYS A 61 -1.73 -2.77 -8.09
N ALA A 62 -2.03 -1.77 -7.26
CA ALA A 62 -1.90 -0.37 -7.65
C ALA A 62 -0.44 -0.01 -7.93
N LEU A 63 0.47 -0.46 -7.09
CA LEU A 63 1.91 -0.21 -7.28
C LEU A 63 2.42 -0.91 -8.54
N TYR A 64 1.99 -2.13 -8.77
CA TYR A 64 2.38 -2.87 -9.95
C TYR A 64 1.86 -2.19 -11.23
N ALA A 65 0.59 -1.78 -11.22
CA ALA A 65 -0.03 -1.10 -12.36
C ALA A 65 0.61 0.27 -12.64
N ALA A 66 1.10 0.94 -11.61
CA ALA A 66 1.77 2.23 -11.75
C ALA A 66 3.20 2.11 -12.27
N GLY A 67 3.71 0.89 -12.42
CA GLY A 67 5.07 0.66 -12.92
C GLY A 67 6.16 1.02 -11.94
N GLU A 68 5.88 0.98 -10.64
CA GLU A 68 6.86 1.34 -9.61
C GLU A 68 7.93 0.26 -9.42
N TRP A 69 7.73 -0.92 -9.99
CA TRP A 69 8.64 -2.07 -9.84
C TRP A 69 9.12 -2.61 -11.18
#